data_2cede49b314166ce858ee17de911a16b
#
_entry.id   2cede49b314166ce858ee17de911a16b
#
_cell.length_a   1.000
_cell.length_b   1.000
_cell.length_c   1.000
_cell.angle_alpha   90.00
_cell.angle_beta   90.00
_cell.angle_gamma   90.00
#
_symmetry.space_group_name_H-M   'P 1'
#
loop_
_entity.id
_entity.type
_entity.pdbx_description
1 polymer ?
#
loop_
_entity_poly.entity_id
_entity_poly.type
_entity_poly.pdbx_seq_one_letter_code
_entity_poly.pdbx_strand_id
1 'polypeptide(L)'
;MMIVSALCLSMATSCSSHSTETTSETTKKEVAIQLYSVRDLVKDGSNLDRILKDLADMGYTSVEAANYNDGKFYGKTPQEFKQMVEKNGMTVLSSHTTHGLSDEELASGDFTEALKWWDQCIAAHKEAGMEYIVTPYLSVPKTLKDLQTYCDYYNEVGKRCQAAGLKYGYHNHAHEFQKVEDKELMLDYMLQHTNPEYVFFQMDVYWVVRGQNSPVDYFNKYPGRFTMLHIKDPREIGRAHV
;
A
#
# COMPACT_ATOMS: atom_id res chain seq x y z
N MET A 1 -60.85 53.93 -14.38
CA MET A 1 -61.19 54.40 -13.05
C MET A 1 -61.33 53.15 -12.16
N MET A 2 -60.27 52.67 -11.56
CA MET A 2 -60.31 51.64 -10.56
C MET A 2 -59.11 51.83 -9.64
N ILE A 3 -59.40 52.01 -8.39
CA ILE A 3 -58.51 52.28 -7.28
C ILE A 3 -58.06 50.86 -6.78
N VAL A 4 -56.77 50.66 -6.71
CA VAL A 4 -56.23 49.48 -6.05
C VAL A 4 -55.39 49.90 -4.85
N SER A 5 -55.91 49.59 -3.65
CA SER A 5 -55.27 49.82 -2.36
C SER A 5 -54.10 48.84 -2.20
N ALA A 6 -52.92 49.36 -1.89
CA ALA A 6 -51.77 48.57 -1.48
C ALA A 6 -51.78 48.38 0.03
N LEU A 7 -51.85 47.15 0.47
CA LEU A 7 -51.74 46.75 1.87
C LEU A 7 -50.28 46.38 2.17
N CYS A 8 -49.57 47.21 2.97
CA CYS A 8 -48.22 46.90 3.45
C CYS A 8 -48.32 45.94 4.63
N LEU A 9 -47.81 44.70 4.45
CA LEU A 9 -47.68 43.74 5.52
C LEU A 9 -46.18 43.71 5.92
N SER A 10 -45.88 44.21 7.10
CA SER A 10 -44.55 44.18 7.71
C SER A 10 -44.30 42.77 8.30
N MET A 11 -43.40 42.02 7.69
CA MET A 11 -42.88 40.81 8.26
C MET A 11 -41.65 41.11 9.14
N ALA A 12 -41.78 40.89 10.41
CA ALA A 12 -40.65 40.84 11.36
C ALA A 12 -39.84 39.58 11.12
N THR A 13 -38.64 39.71 10.62
CA THR A 13 -37.66 38.61 10.53
C THR A 13 -37.02 38.40 11.90
N SER A 14 -37.41 37.31 12.56
CA SER A 14 -36.72 36.76 13.73
C SER A 14 -35.43 36.09 13.26
N CYS A 15 -34.25 36.70 13.53
CA CYS A 15 -32.97 36.05 13.36
C CYS A 15 -32.80 35.00 14.48
N SER A 16 -33.09 33.77 14.16
CA SER A 16 -32.66 32.62 14.95
C SER A 16 -31.21 32.30 14.57
N SER A 17 -30.26 32.66 15.44
CA SER A 17 -28.86 32.22 15.32
C SER A 17 -28.78 30.70 15.54
N HIS A 18 -28.77 29.96 14.43
CA HIS A 18 -28.37 28.55 14.46
C HIS A 18 -26.85 28.52 14.58
N SER A 19 -26.35 28.25 15.79
CA SER A 19 -24.98 27.82 15.99
C SER A 19 -24.85 26.41 15.41
N THR A 20 -24.31 26.31 14.20
CA THR A 20 -23.79 25.05 13.67
C THR A 20 -22.61 24.65 14.53
N GLU A 21 -22.83 23.77 15.48
CA GLU A 21 -21.76 22.98 16.09
C GLU A 21 -21.14 22.16 14.96
N THR A 22 -20.00 22.63 14.47
CA THR A 22 -19.11 21.82 13.62
C THR A 22 -18.52 20.75 14.54
N THR A 23 -19.17 19.60 14.62
CA THR A 23 -18.52 18.40 15.14
C THR A 23 -17.33 18.13 14.21
N SER A 24 -16.14 18.50 14.65
CA SER A 24 -14.91 18.00 14.04
C SER A 24 -14.93 16.49 14.26
N GLU A 25 -15.35 15.73 13.26
CA GLU A 25 -15.01 14.32 13.20
C GLU A 25 -13.48 14.27 13.23
N THR A 26 -12.90 13.95 14.36
CA THR A 26 -11.52 13.55 14.48
C THR A 26 -11.42 12.26 13.67
N THR A 27 -11.03 12.38 12.40
CA THR A 27 -10.68 11.21 11.57
C THR A 27 -9.62 10.45 12.35
N LYS A 28 -10.01 9.29 12.89
CA LYS A 28 -9.09 8.42 13.62
C LYS A 28 -7.96 8.09 12.64
N LYS A 29 -6.75 8.53 12.96
CA LYS A 29 -5.60 8.26 12.10
C LYS A 29 -5.46 6.76 11.96
N GLU A 30 -5.44 6.29 10.73
CA GLU A 30 -5.20 4.89 10.42
C GLU A 30 -3.72 4.59 10.66
N VAL A 31 -3.45 3.63 11.55
CA VAL A 31 -2.11 3.16 11.87
C VAL A 31 -2.07 1.66 11.61
N ALA A 32 -1.42 1.28 10.52
CA ALA A 32 -1.23 -0.11 10.15
C ALA A 32 0.06 -0.67 10.77
N ILE A 33 0.06 -1.97 11.05
CA ILE A 33 1.26 -2.72 11.37
C ILE A 33 1.51 -3.79 10.32
N GLN A 34 2.75 -3.87 9.84
CA GLN A 34 3.18 -4.98 9.02
C GLN A 34 3.45 -6.21 9.90
N LEU A 35 2.75 -7.31 9.63
CA LEU A 35 2.87 -8.54 10.41
C LEU A 35 4.25 -9.20 10.31
N TYR A 36 5.08 -8.78 9.35
CA TYR A 36 6.49 -9.17 9.31
C TYR A 36 7.28 -8.69 10.54
N SER A 37 6.85 -7.60 11.19
CA SER A 37 7.45 -7.10 12.43
C SER A 37 7.30 -8.07 13.60
N VAL A 38 6.30 -8.95 13.54
CA VAL A 38 6.00 -9.98 14.54
C VAL A 38 6.08 -11.39 13.94
N ARG A 39 6.78 -11.57 12.83
CA ARG A 39 6.84 -12.81 12.03
C ARG A 39 7.18 -14.06 12.84
N ASP A 40 8.07 -13.94 13.81
CA ASP A 40 8.49 -15.08 14.64
C ASP A 40 7.35 -15.58 15.55
N LEU A 41 6.36 -14.72 15.84
CA LEU A 41 5.20 -15.05 16.67
C LEU A 41 4.02 -15.61 15.85
N VAL A 42 3.98 -15.32 14.53
CA VAL A 42 2.85 -15.69 13.65
C VAL A 42 3.23 -16.68 12.55
N LYS A 43 4.45 -17.20 12.55
CA LYS A 43 5.06 -17.96 11.46
C LYS A 43 4.23 -19.15 10.98
N ASP A 44 3.65 -19.91 11.88
CA ASP A 44 2.84 -21.11 11.61
C ASP A 44 1.32 -20.84 11.63
N GLY A 45 0.93 -19.58 11.86
CA GLY A 45 -0.48 -19.16 11.95
C GLY A 45 -1.21 -19.61 13.23
N SER A 46 -0.56 -20.39 14.11
CA SER A 46 -1.20 -20.94 15.33
C SER A 46 -1.54 -19.87 16.36
N ASN A 47 -0.68 -18.84 16.48
CA ASN A 47 -0.84 -17.73 17.42
C ASN A 47 -1.45 -16.48 16.78
N LEU A 48 -1.82 -16.53 15.51
CA LEU A 48 -2.20 -15.34 14.75
C LEU A 48 -3.33 -14.57 15.43
N ASP A 49 -4.39 -15.26 15.87
CA ASP A 49 -5.53 -14.62 16.49
C ASP A 49 -5.20 -13.86 17.78
N ARG A 50 -4.38 -14.48 18.65
CA ARG A 50 -3.91 -13.85 19.89
C ARG A 50 -3.04 -12.62 19.58
N ILE A 51 -2.12 -12.74 18.62
CA ILE A 51 -1.25 -11.61 18.24
C ILE A 51 -2.06 -10.47 17.63
N LEU A 52 -3.05 -10.75 16.79
CA LEU A 52 -3.95 -9.72 16.25
C LEU A 52 -4.70 -8.98 17.36
N LYS A 53 -5.17 -9.72 18.39
CA LYS A 53 -5.79 -9.10 19.56
C LYS A 53 -4.81 -8.18 20.30
N ASP A 54 -3.59 -8.67 20.59
CA ASP A 54 -2.57 -7.89 21.29
C ASP A 54 -2.24 -6.60 20.50
N LEU A 55 -2.14 -6.67 19.17
CA LEU A 55 -1.89 -5.52 18.30
C LEU A 55 -3.06 -4.51 18.30
N ALA A 56 -4.30 -5.00 18.27
CA ALA A 56 -5.49 -4.15 18.40
C ALA A 56 -5.54 -3.43 19.75
N ASP A 57 -5.22 -4.14 20.85
CA ASP A 57 -5.13 -3.56 22.19
C ASP A 57 -4.02 -2.49 22.30
N MET A 58 -2.95 -2.57 21.48
CA MET A 58 -1.92 -1.54 21.35
C MET A 58 -2.37 -0.32 20.53
N GLY A 59 -3.54 -0.37 19.89
CA GLY A 59 -4.12 0.74 19.12
C GLY A 59 -3.90 0.71 17.62
N TYR A 60 -3.35 -0.36 17.07
CA TYR A 60 -3.30 -0.54 15.62
C TYR A 60 -4.72 -0.72 15.05
N THR A 61 -4.97 -0.12 13.89
CA THR A 61 -6.30 -0.14 13.25
C THR A 61 -6.33 -1.03 12.01
N SER A 62 -5.16 -1.36 11.48
CA SER A 62 -5.04 -2.14 10.25
C SER A 62 -3.80 -3.01 10.26
N VAL A 63 -3.79 -4.03 9.43
CA VAL A 63 -2.62 -4.89 9.22
C VAL A 63 -2.18 -4.90 7.76
N GLU A 64 -0.87 -5.00 7.55
CA GLU A 64 -0.26 -5.40 6.30
C GLU A 64 0.24 -6.83 6.43
N ALA A 65 -0.30 -7.76 5.65
CA ALA A 65 0.15 -9.15 5.61
C ALA A 65 1.53 -9.26 4.93
N ALA A 66 2.30 -10.28 5.27
CA ALA A 66 3.61 -10.56 4.66
C ALA A 66 3.85 -12.06 4.49
N ASN A 67 2.78 -12.83 4.35
CA ASN A 67 2.81 -14.28 4.16
C ASN A 67 1.63 -14.68 3.28
N TYR A 68 1.77 -14.40 1.98
CA TYR A 68 0.87 -14.95 0.97
C TYR A 68 1.53 -16.16 0.33
N ASN A 69 0.84 -17.28 0.32
CA ASN A 69 1.30 -18.49 -0.34
C ASN A 69 0.11 -19.32 -0.83
N ASP A 70 0.10 -19.63 -2.13
CA ASP A 70 -0.88 -20.52 -2.74
C ASP A 70 -2.34 -20.19 -2.36
N GLY A 71 -2.74 -18.92 -2.55
CA GLY A 71 -4.09 -18.43 -2.27
C GLY A 71 -4.42 -18.25 -0.78
N LYS A 72 -3.46 -18.36 0.12
CA LYS A 72 -3.67 -18.29 1.58
C LYS A 72 -2.80 -17.24 2.25
N PHE A 73 -3.26 -16.75 3.39
CA PHE A 73 -2.54 -15.85 4.28
C PHE A 73 -2.33 -16.54 5.63
N TYR A 74 -1.08 -16.78 6.02
CA TYR A 74 -0.76 -17.49 7.27
C TYR A 74 -1.48 -18.86 7.39
N GLY A 75 -1.63 -19.55 6.25
CA GLY A 75 -2.32 -20.85 6.17
C GLY A 75 -3.85 -20.78 6.22
N LYS A 76 -4.44 -19.59 6.33
CA LYS A 76 -5.89 -19.34 6.32
C LYS A 76 -6.36 -18.98 4.92
N THR A 77 -7.61 -19.33 4.59
CA THR A 77 -8.26 -18.79 3.40
C THR A 77 -8.38 -17.27 3.50
N PRO A 78 -8.52 -16.54 2.39
CA PRO A 78 -8.69 -15.09 2.40
C PRO A 78 -9.82 -14.63 3.32
N GLN A 79 -10.97 -15.31 3.29
CA GLN A 79 -12.12 -15.01 4.15
C GLN A 79 -11.83 -15.27 5.63
N GLU A 80 -11.21 -16.40 5.97
CA GLU A 80 -10.85 -16.72 7.36
C GLU A 80 -9.86 -15.69 7.91
N PHE A 81 -8.85 -15.29 7.12
CA PHE A 81 -7.90 -14.26 7.52
C PHE A 81 -8.59 -12.92 7.74
N LYS A 82 -9.44 -12.48 6.81
CA LYS A 82 -10.26 -11.27 6.93
C LYS A 82 -11.08 -11.29 8.21
N GLN A 83 -11.88 -12.32 8.43
CA GLN A 83 -12.73 -12.46 9.62
C GLN A 83 -11.91 -12.43 10.91
N MET A 84 -10.73 -13.04 10.91
CA MET A 84 -9.83 -13.06 12.07
C MET A 84 -9.29 -11.67 12.42
N VAL A 85 -9.00 -10.84 11.42
CA VAL A 85 -8.56 -9.45 11.61
C VAL A 85 -9.73 -8.58 12.05
N GLU A 86 -10.88 -8.69 11.37
CA GLU A 86 -12.07 -7.86 11.62
C GLU A 86 -12.69 -8.10 13.00
N LYS A 87 -12.71 -9.35 13.50
CA LYS A 87 -13.23 -9.64 14.84
C LYS A 87 -12.42 -8.98 15.96
N ASN A 88 -11.16 -8.63 15.69
CA ASN A 88 -10.30 -7.88 16.60
C ASN A 88 -10.40 -6.35 16.38
N GLY A 89 -11.35 -5.88 15.58
CA GLY A 89 -11.61 -4.45 15.35
C GLY A 89 -10.60 -3.77 14.41
N MET A 90 -9.83 -4.54 13.64
CA MET A 90 -8.88 -4.05 12.64
C MET A 90 -9.36 -4.34 11.22
N THR A 91 -8.72 -3.74 10.22
CA THR A 91 -8.93 -4.01 8.80
C THR A 91 -7.68 -4.65 8.16
N VAL A 92 -7.88 -5.40 7.08
CA VAL A 92 -6.76 -5.92 6.28
C VAL A 92 -6.47 -4.88 5.20
N LEU A 93 -5.43 -4.07 5.39
CA LEU A 93 -5.14 -2.95 4.50
C LEU A 93 -4.39 -3.39 3.23
N SER A 94 -3.34 -4.17 3.41
CA SER A 94 -2.38 -4.49 2.34
C SER A 94 -1.68 -5.82 2.57
N SER A 95 -0.89 -6.21 1.58
CA SER A 95 0.01 -7.36 1.67
C SER A 95 1.31 -7.12 0.92
N HIS A 96 2.43 -7.49 1.53
CA HIS A 96 3.69 -7.71 0.84
C HIS A 96 3.65 -9.04 0.11
N THR A 97 3.59 -8.98 -1.22
CA THR A 97 3.45 -10.14 -2.10
C THR A 97 4.22 -9.92 -3.38
N THR A 98 4.96 -10.91 -3.82
CA THR A 98 5.75 -10.82 -5.04
C THR A 98 5.67 -12.10 -5.85
N HIS A 99 5.80 -11.95 -7.15
CA HIS A 99 6.08 -13.02 -8.10
C HIS A 99 7.11 -12.52 -9.11
N GLY A 100 8.28 -13.14 -9.13
CA GLY A 100 9.37 -12.76 -10.04
C GLY A 100 9.13 -13.29 -11.44
N LEU A 101 9.82 -12.69 -12.42
CA LEU A 101 9.89 -13.22 -13.77
C LEU A 101 10.93 -14.35 -13.83
N SER A 102 10.64 -15.38 -14.62
CA SER A 102 11.62 -16.36 -15.06
C SER A 102 12.65 -15.71 -16.02
N ASP A 103 13.77 -16.35 -16.22
CA ASP A 103 14.79 -15.88 -17.18
C ASP A 103 14.21 -15.76 -18.61
N GLU A 104 13.29 -16.64 -19.00
CA GLU A 104 12.63 -16.63 -20.30
C GLU A 104 11.66 -15.43 -20.42
N GLU A 105 10.83 -15.19 -19.42
CA GLU A 105 9.92 -14.03 -19.38
C GLU A 105 10.70 -12.72 -19.37
N LEU A 106 11.78 -12.65 -18.59
CA LEU A 106 12.65 -11.47 -18.55
C LEU A 106 13.30 -11.19 -19.91
N ALA A 107 13.76 -12.24 -20.60
CA ALA A 107 14.42 -12.10 -21.90
C ALA A 107 13.44 -11.78 -23.04
N SER A 108 12.26 -12.40 -23.05
CA SER A 108 11.24 -12.25 -24.08
C SER A 108 10.33 -11.03 -23.88
N GLY A 109 10.09 -10.63 -22.64
CA GLY A 109 9.05 -9.66 -22.26
C GLY A 109 7.62 -10.22 -22.39
N ASP A 110 7.46 -11.53 -22.47
CA ASP A 110 6.14 -12.20 -22.41
C ASP A 110 5.83 -12.61 -20.97
N PHE A 111 4.91 -11.92 -20.36
CA PHE A 111 4.53 -12.08 -18.95
C PHE A 111 3.31 -13.01 -18.77
N THR A 112 2.93 -13.77 -19.79
CA THR A 112 1.66 -14.52 -19.80
C THR A 112 1.52 -15.43 -18.58
N GLU A 113 2.55 -16.20 -18.22
CA GLU A 113 2.46 -17.14 -17.09
C GLU A 113 2.54 -16.40 -15.74
N ALA A 114 3.42 -15.43 -15.59
CA ALA A 114 3.50 -14.61 -14.39
C ALA A 114 2.18 -13.87 -14.13
N LEU A 115 1.54 -13.35 -15.16
CA LEU A 115 0.26 -12.65 -15.04
C LEU A 115 -0.91 -13.58 -14.70
N LYS A 116 -0.89 -14.84 -15.10
CA LYS A 116 -1.88 -15.85 -14.62
C LYS A 116 -1.77 -16.07 -13.11
N TRP A 117 -0.56 -16.12 -12.58
CA TRP A 117 -0.35 -16.21 -11.14
C TRP A 117 -0.92 -14.97 -10.43
N TRP A 118 -0.67 -13.77 -11.00
CA TRP A 118 -1.21 -12.53 -10.45
C TRP A 118 -2.74 -12.49 -10.48
N ASP A 119 -3.40 -13.03 -11.49
CA ASP A 119 -4.87 -13.07 -11.52
C ASP A 119 -5.45 -13.84 -10.33
N GLN A 120 -4.84 -14.96 -9.94
CA GLN A 120 -5.21 -15.72 -8.75
C GLN A 120 -4.88 -14.97 -7.46
N CYS A 121 -3.69 -14.38 -7.40
CA CYS A 121 -3.23 -13.58 -6.28
C CYS A 121 -4.17 -12.39 -6.02
N ILE A 122 -4.48 -11.61 -7.05
CA ILE A 122 -5.39 -10.45 -6.99
C ILE A 122 -6.79 -10.86 -6.49
N ALA A 123 -7.33 -11.99 -6.98
CA ALA A 123 -8.62 -12.50 -6.52
C ALA A 123 -8.60 -12.81 -5.02
N ALA A 124 -7.56 -13.48 -4.52
CA ALA A 124 -7.41 -13.79 -3.11
C ALA A 124 -7.28 -12.53 -2.23
N HIS A 125 -6.52 -11.53 -2.69
CA HIS A 125 -6.36 -10.26 -1.96
C HIS A 125 -7.65 -9.46 -1.89
N LYS A 126 -8.42 -9.44 -2.99
CA LYS A 126 -9.74 -8.82 -3.03
C LYS A 126 -10.71 -9.50 -2.06
N GLU A 127 -10.73 -10.84 -2.04
CA GLU A 127 -11.55 -11.62 -1.12
C GLU A 127 -11.16 -11.39 0.34
N ALA A 128 -9.87 -11.19 0.64
CA ALA A 128 -9.37 -10.80 1.96
C ALA A 128 -9.74 -9.36 2.35
N GLY A 129 -10.34 -8.57 1.45
CA GLY A 129 -10.76 -7.19 1.71
C GLY A 129 -9.64 -6.16 1.67
N MET A 130 -8.52 -6.49 1.05
CA MET A 130 -7.38 -5.58 0.92
C MET A 130 -7.64 -4.47 -0.10
N GLU A 131 -6.99 -3.33 0.10
CA GLU A 131 -6.97 -2.23 -0.86
C GLU A 131 -5.67 -2.20 -1.69
N TYR A 132 -4.58 -2.71 -1.11
CA TYR A 132 -3.25 -2.60 -1.70
C TYR A 132 -2.55 -3.96 -1.78
N ILE A 133 -1.77 -4.15 -2.84
CA ILE A 133 -0.78 -5.22 -2.98
C ILE A 133 0.55 -4.55 -3.28
N VAL A 134 1.59 -4.90 -2.51
CA VAL A 134 2.90 -4.26 -2.61
C VAL A 134 3.96 -5.32 -2.88
N THR A 135 4.72 -5.17 -3.95
CA THR A 135 5.93 -5.97 -4.18
C THR A 135 7.05 -5.47 -3.27
N PRO A 136 7.54 -6.31 -2.34
CA PRO A 136 8.46 -5.87 -1.30
C PRO A 136 9.93 -5.84 -1.74
N TYR A 137 10.28 -6.46 -2.84
CA TYR A 137 11.68 -6.66 -3.20
C TYR A 137 11.87 -6.99 -4.69
N LEU A 138 12.90 -6.41 -5.27
CA LEU A 138 13.49 -6.77 -6.54
C LEU A 138 15.01 -6.68 -6.41
N SER A 139 15.73 -7.75 -6.72
CA SER A 139 17.20 -7.70 -6.82
C SER A 139 17.62 -6.65 -7.86
N VAL A 140 18.74 -5.97 -7.64
CA VAL A 140 19.25 -5.01 -8.64
C VAL A 140 19.49 -5.73 -9.97
N PRO A 141 18.75 -5.37 -11.03
CA PRO A 141 18.92 -5.98 -12.34
C PRO A 141 20.31 -5.69 -12.92
N LYS A 142 20.81 -6.58 -13.75
CA LYS A 142 22.14 -6.43 -14.36
C LYS A 142 22.19 -5.29 -15.37
N THR A 143 21.09 -5.03 -16.07
CA THR A 143 21.02 -4.03 -17.15
C THR A 143 19.80 -3.13 -16.98
N LEU A 144 19.87 -1.92 -17.56
CA LEU A 144 18.70 -1.02 -17.64
C LEU A 144 17.58 -1.63 -18.51
N LYS A 145 17.92 -2.48 -19.47
CA LYS A 145 16.94 -3.21 -20.27
C LYS A 145 16.13 -4.15 -19.39
N ASP A 146 16.79 -4.93 -18.52
CA ASP A 146 16.10 -5.83 -17.59
C ASP A 146 15.23 -5.04 -16.62
N LEU A 147 15.75 -3.91 -16.11
CA LEU A 147 14.96 -3.03 -15.22
C LEU A 147 13.74 -2.45 -15.95
N GLN A 148 13.84 -2.07 -17.22
CA GLN A 148 12.70 -1.64 -18.03
C GLN A 148 11.66 -2.75 -18.18
N THR A 149 12.10 -3.99 -18.43
CA THR A 149 11.23 -5.15 -18.50
C THR A 149 10.44 -5.34 -17.19
N TYR A 150 11.08 -5.15 -16.03
CA TYR A 150 10.37 -5.16 -14.73
C TYR A 150 9.41 -3.99 -14.57
N CYS A 151 9.75 -2.79 -15.04
CA CYS A 151 8.81 -1.64 -15.02
C CYS A 151 7.57 -1.93 -15.88
N ASP A 152 7.74 -2.50 -17.07
CA ASP A 152 6.65 -2.89 -17.95
C ASP A 152 5.78 -3.99 -17.32
N TYR A 153 6.41 -4.99 -16.71
CA TYR A 153 5.72 -6.03 -15.95
C TYR A 153 4.88 -5.47 -14.80
N TYR A 154 5.45 -4.58 -13.99
CA TYR A 154 4.72 -3.94 -12.87
C TYR A 154 3.57 -3.07 -13.37
N ASN A 155 3.69 -2.41 -14.51
CA ASN A 155 2.58 -1.71 -15.13
C ASN A 155 1.45 -2.65 -15.51
N GLU A 156 1.73 -3.84 -16.06
CA GLU A 156 0.71 -4.83 -16.40
C GLU A 156 0.04 -5.44 -15.15
N VAL A 157 0.81 -5.71 -14.09
CA VAL A 157 0.26 -6.13 -12.78
C VAL A 157 -0.65 -5.04 -12.21
N GLY A 158 -0.19 -3.79 -12.22
CA GLY A 158 -0.96 -2.65 -11.71
C GLY A 158 -2.28 -2.43 -12.45
N LYS A 159 -2.31 -2.58 -13.77
CA LYS A 159 -3.56 -2.54 -14.57
C LYS A 159 -4.56 -3.60 -14.11
N ARG A 160 -4.09 -4.83 -13.85
CA ARG A 160 -4.93 -5.94 -13.39
C ARG A 160 -5.47 -5.67 -11.99
N CYS A 161 -4.63 -5.17 -11.09
CA CYS A 161 -5.05 -4.74 -9.76
C CYS A 161 -6.12 -3.65 -9.85
N GLN A 162 -5.91 -2.61 -10.66
CA GLN A 162 -6.88 -1.53 -10.86
C GLN A 162 -8.21 -2.04 -11.41
N ALA A 163 -8.19 -2.94 -12.40
CA ALA A 163 -9.41 -3.57 -12.95
C ALA A 163 -10.19 -4.37 -11.90
N ALA A 164 -9.49 -4.92 -10.90
CA ALA A 164 -10.10 -5.63 -9.77
C ALA A 164 -10.53 -4.69 -8.62
N GLY A 165 -10.20 -3.39 -8.69
CA GLY A 165 -10.48 -2.42 -7.63
C GLY A 165 -9.43 -2.36 -6.53
N LEU A 166 -8.22 -2.90 -6.78
CA LEU A 166 -7.07 -2.80 -5.89
C LEU A 166 -6.03 -1.84 -6.47
N LYS A 167 -5.07 -1.43 -5.62
CA LYS A 167 -3.92 -0.64 -6.02
C LYS A 167 -2.65 -1.47 -5.88
N TYR A 168 -1.74 -1.33 -6.84
CA TYR A 168 -0.47 -2.05 -6.84
C TYR A 168 0.70 -1.11 -6.61
N GLY A 169 1.66 -1.53 -5.81
CA GLY A 169 2.84 -0.72 -5.50
C GLY A 169 4.13 -1.50 -5.32
N TYR A 170 5.20 -0.75 -5.15
CA TYR A 170 6.54 -1.25 -4.88
C TYR A 170 7.10 -0.64 -3.59
N HIS A 171 7.72 -1.47 -2.74
CA HIS A 171 8.37 -1.08 -1.50
C HIS A 171 9.88 -1.07 -1.68
N ASN A 172 10.53 0.03 -1.31
CA ASN A 172 11.97 0.16 -1.42
C ASN A 172 12.74 -0.34 -0.19
N HIS A 173 13.95 -0.81 -0.46
CA HIS A 173 15.04 -0.99 0.50
C HIS A 173 16.20 -0.01 0.18
N ALA A 174 17.40 -0.29 0.70
CA ALA A 174 18.58 0.53 0.45
C ALA A 174 19.26 0.20 -0.89
N HIS A 175 19.08 -1.02 -1.41
CA HIS A 175 19.78 -1.45 -2.62
C HIS A 175 19.24 -0.80 -3.90
N GLU A 176 18.01 -0.28 -3.91
CA GLU A 176 17.47 0.46 -5.04
C GLU A 176 18.12 1.83 -5.23
N PHE A 177 18.94 2.26 -4.26
CA PHE A 177 19.80 3.44 -4.40
C PHE A 177 21.18 3.12 -5.02
N GLN A 178 21.35 1.90 -5.53
CA GLN A 178 22.49 1.54 -6.37
C GLN A 178 22.20 1.88 -7.84
N LYS A 179 23.27 2.17 -8.56
CA LYS A 179 23.18 2.41 -10.01
C LYS A 179 23.14 1.08 -10.76
N VAL A 180 22.25 0.99 -11.72
CA VAL A 180 22.22 -0.07 -12.71
C VAL A 180 23.16 0.33 -13.86
N GLU A 181 24.09 -0.55 -14.25
CA GLU A 181 25.13 -0.29 -15.27
C GLU A 181 25.96 0.99 -15.00
N ASP A 182 26.15 1.38 -13.74
CA ASP A 182 26.81 2.63 -13.34
C ASP A 182 26.16 3.91 -13.90
N LYS A 183 24.93 3.83 -14.42
CA LYS A 183 24.21 4.93 -15.06
C LYS A 183 23.19 5.58 -14.13
N GLU A 184 22.09 4.91 -13.82
CA GLU A 184 20.96 5.47 -13.10
C GLU A 184 20.64 4.70 -11.82
N LEU A 185 20.20 5.39 -10.79
CA LEU A 185 19.69 4.77 -9.56
C LEU A 185 18.45 3.93 -9.89
N MET A 186 18.40 2.69 -9.41
CA MET A 186 17.30 1.78 -9.69
C MET A 186 15.95 2.38 -9.30
N LEU A 187 15.83 2.98 -8.08
CA LEU A 187 14.58 3.58 -7.63
C LEU A 187 14.15 4.75 -8.51
N ASP A 188 15.07 5.63 -8.88
CA ASP A 188 14.79 6.77 -9.77
C ASP A 188 14.27 6.29 -11.13
N TYR A 189 14.92 5.28 -11.69
CA TYR A 189 14.49 4.67 -12.94
C TYR A 189 13.07 4.10 -12.83
N MET A 190 12.78 3.32 -11.78
CA MET A 190 11.45 2.75 -11.57
C MET A 190 10.38 3.82 -11.42
N LEU A 191 10.66 4.90 -10.65
CA LEU A 191 9.74 6.03 -10.46
C LEU A 191 9.41 6.74 -11.77
N GLN A 192 10.35 6.80 -12.71
CA GLN A 192 10.21 7.49 -14.01
C GLN A 192 9.58 6.60 -15.08
N HIS A 193 9.79 5.27 -15.03
CA HIS A 193 9.39 4.34 -16.09
C HIS A 193 8.19 3.45 -15.72
N THR A 194 7.61 3.60 -14.52
CA THR A 194 6.32 3.01 -14.19
C THR A 194 5.20 4.05 -14.28
N ASN A 195 4.04 3.63 -14.77
CA ASN A 195 2.88 4.51 -14.90
C ASN A 195 2.28 4.84 -13.52
N PRO A 196 2.17 6.12 -13.12
CA PRO A 196 1.63 6.52 -11.82
C PRO A 196 0.14 6.15 -11.62
N GLU A 197 -0.61 5.88 -12.69
CA GLU A 197 -1.98 5.39 -12.59
C GLU A 197 -2.06 3.92 -12.15
N TYR A 198 -1.00 3.15 -12.38
CA TYR A 198 -0.99 1.71 -12.12
C TYR A 198 -0.08 1.31 -10.96
N VAL A 199 1.03 2.04 -10.76
CA VAL A 199 2.06 1.68 -9.79
C VAL A 199 2.34 2.86 -8.86
N PHE A 200 2.04 2.69 -7.58
CA PHE A 200 2.50 3.62 -6.54
C PHE A 200 3.77 3.08 -5.86
N PHE A 201 4.37 3.89 -5.01
CA PHE A 201 5.49 3.46 -4.17
C PHE A 201 5.12 3.53 -2.69
N GLN A 202 5.48 2.48 -1.95
CA GLN A 202 5.47 2.47 -0.50
C GLN A 202 6.89 2.81 -0.03
N MET A 203 7.09 4.06 0.42
CA MET A 203 8.42 4.48 0.85
C MET A 203 8.73 3.94 2.24
N ASP A 204 9.79 3.16 2.36
CA ASP A 204 10.40 2.86 3.65
C ASP A 204 11.45 3.93 3.97
N VAL A 205 11.08 4.83 4.88
CA VAL A 205 11.89 5.99 5.26
C VAL A 205 13.26 5.59 5.82
N TYR A 206 13.31 4.51 6.61
CA TYR A 206 14.55 3.99 7.14
C TYR A 206 15.52 3.55 6.05
N TRP A 207 15.03 2.81 5.05
CA TRP A 207 15.87 2.30 3.98
C TRP A 207 16.32 3.41 3.04
N VAL A 208 15.53 4.47 2.83
CA VAL A 208 15.97 5.66 2.09
C VAL A 208 17.19 6.29 2.77
N VAL A 209 17.12 6.50 4.11
CA VAL A 209 18.23 7.04 4.88
C VAL A 209 19.44 6.10 4.88
N ARG A 210 19.23 4.80 4.98
CA ARG A 210 20.30 3.78 4.87
C ARG A 210 20.95 3.76 3.47
N GLY A 211 20.18 4.05 2.44
CA GLY A 211 20.65 4.28 1.08
C GLY A 211 21.34 5.64 0.88
N GLN A 212 21.60 6.39 1.96
CA GLN A 212 22.26 7.71 1.95
C GLN A 212 21.48 8.76 1.15
N ASN A 213 20.16 8.69 1.18
CA ASN A 213 19.26 9.62 0.52
C ASN A 213 18.29 10.27 1.51
N SER A 214 17.62 11.33 1.07
CA SER A 214 16.65 12.09 1.86
C SER A 214 15.22 11.73 1.44
N PRO A 215 14.37 11.23 2.35
CA PRO A 215 12.95 11.01 2.05
C PRO A 215 12.24 12.29 1.58
N VAL A 216 12.58 13.44 2.17
CA VAL A 216 11.99 14.74 1.82
C VAL A 216 12.33 15.11 0.38
N ASP A 217 13.57 14.87 -0.04
CA ASP A 217 14.00 15.16 -1.42
C ASP A 217 13.27 14.27 -2.42
N TYR A 218 13.03 13.00 -2.08
CA TYR A 218 12.24 12.10 -2.90
C TYR A 218 10.77 12.50 -3.00
N PHE A 219 10.15 12.96 -1.92
CA PHE A 219 8.78 13.51 -1.96
C PHE A 219 8.69 14.75 -2.87
N ASN A 220 9.69 15.62 -2.81
CA ASN A 220 9.74 16.83 -3.64
C ASN A 220 10.03 16.49 -5.12
N LYS A 221 10.91 15.51 -5.37
CA LYS A 221 11.32 15.10 -6.72
C LYS A 221 10.21 14.34 -7.46
N TYR A 222 9.42 13.53 -6.73
CA TYR A 222 8.39 12.65 -7.28
C TYR A 222 7.05 12.85 -6.59
N PRO A 223 6.41 14.03 -6.71
CA PRO A 223 5.15 14.33 -6.03
C PRO A 223 4.05 13.36 -6.48
N GLY A 224 3.27 12.86 -5.52
CA GLY A 224 2.14 11.96 -5.78
C GLY A 224 2.51 10.51 -6.05
N ARG A 225 3.80 10.13 -6.08
CA ARG A 225 4.21 8.75 -6.32
C ARG A 225 4.18 7.87 -5.05
N PHE A 226 4.23 8.47 -3.87
CA PHE A 226 4.30 7.75 -2.59
C PHE A 226 2.95 7.77 -1.88
N THR A 227 2.23 6.64 -1.92
CA THR A 227 0.88 6.50 -1.32
C THR A 227 0.94 5.97 0.10
N MET A 228 1.92 5.15 0.42
CA MET A 228 2.10 4.50 1.71
C MET A 228 3.51 4.73 2.24
N LEU A 229 3.65 4.70 3.57
CA LEU A 229 4.93 4.87 4.24
C LEU A 229 5.17 3.74 5.23
N HIS A 230 6.39 3.21 5.25
CA HIS A 230 6.91 2.44 6.37
C HIS A 230 7.79 3.33 7.24
N ILE A 231 7.43 3.45 8.51
CA ILE A 231 8.17 4.21 9.51
C ILE A 231 8.79 3.23 10.49
N LYS A 232 10.12 3.25 10.59
CA LYS A 232 10.89 2.39 11.50
C LYS A 232 11.83 3.23 12.35
N ASP A 233 12.01 2.86 13.63
CA ASP A 233 13.00 3.50 14.49
C ASP A 233 14.38 2.88 14.24
N PRO A 234 15.38 3.66 13.78
CA PRO A 234 16.73 3.14 13.49
C PRO A 234 17.46 2.61 14.72
N ARG A 235 17.07 3.02 15.93
CA ARG A 235 17.72 2.61 17.18
C ARG A 235 17.38 1.17 17.58
N GLU A 236 16.25 0.64 17.12
CA GLU A 236 15.78 -0.70 17.47
C GLU A 236 16.04 -1.75 16.38
N ILE A 237 16.43 -1.34 15.18
CA ILE A 237 16.60 -2.25 14.02
C ILE A 237 17.79 -3.20 14.17
N GLY A 238 18.68 -2.98 15.12
CA GLY A 238 19.69 -3.99 15.48
C GLY A 238 19.13 -5.32 16.01
N ARG A 239 17.80 -5.42 16.23
CA ARG A 239 17.11 -6.63 16.70
C ARG A 239 16.04 -7.12 15.73
N ALA A 240 15.58 -6.31 14.79
CA ALA A 240 14.71 -6.75 13.70
C ALA A 240 15.58 -7.08 12.49
N HIS A 241 16.09 -8.30 12.45
CA HIS A 241 16.77 -8.78 11.25
C HIS A 241 15.78 -8.86 10.11
N VAL A 242 16.02 -8.05 9.12
CA VAL A 242 15.45 -8.16 7.79
C VAL A 242 16.13 -9.31 7.06
#